data_a689351a8c9ad1e5108614fb007b3b70
#
_entry.id   a689351a8c9ad1e5108614fb007b3b70
#
_cell.length_a   1.000
_cell.length_b   1.000
_cell.length_c   1.000
_cell.angle_alpha   90.00
_cell.angle_beta   90.00
_cell.angle_gamma   90.00
#
_symmetry.space_group_name_H-M   'P 1'
#
loop_
_entity.id
_entity.type
_entity.pdbx_description
1 polymer ?
#
loop_
_entity_poly.entity_id
_entity_poly.type
_entity_poly.pdbx_seq_one_letter_code
_entity_poly.pdbx_strand_id
1 'polypeptide(L)'
;MWKLKLPEGKDRWIFLLTVGVILCILAFPVGSKSSRGTLPLSRMEAENVTASAPGSQDAAAYEQKLEKRVREILRGVSGVGEVDVMIVLKSSVEKVIQVDNSSSKSVTTEKGSGTERSVETMDQEHNTVLTGSGSGQEPVVAKEVYPEIAGIIISASGGGNASVQAEISGAMEALFGLPANKIKVLKRVE
;
A
#
# COMPACT_ATOMS: atom_id res chain seq x y z
N MET A 1 -30.87 -32.59 31.79
CA MET A 1 -31.97 -32.65 30.82
C MET A 1 -33.05 -31.66 31.23
N TRP A 2 -33.02 -30.48 30.59
CA TRP A 2 -34.04 -29.47 30.84
C TRP A 2 -35.29 -29.78 30.01
N LYS A 3 -36.38 -30.13 30.69
CA LYS A 3 -37.69 -30.30 30.05
C LYS A 3 -38.33 -28.95 29.85
N LEU A 4 -38.34 -28.43 28.61
CA LEU A 4 -39.15 -27.28 28.24
C LEU A 4 -40.64 -27.71 28.40
N LYS A 5 -41.35 -27.15 29.40
CA LYS A 5 -42.79 -27.22 29.47
C LYS A 5 -43.38 -26.25 28.46
N LEU A 6 -43.99 -26.76 27.40
CA LEU A 6 -44.81 -25.95 26.50
C LEU A 6 -46.10 -25.50 27.21
N PRO A 7 -46.49 -24.25 27.14
CA PRO A 7 -47.78 -23.81 27.70
C PRO A 7 -48.92 -24.37 26.85
N GLU A 8 -49.91 -24.88 27.55
CA GLU A 8 -51.11 -25.49 26.95
C GLU A 8 -52.22 -24.44 26.98
N GLY A 9 -52.81 -24.14 25.81
CA GLY A 9 -53.96 -23.21 25.73
C GLY A 9 -53.73 -22.02 24.79
N LYS A 10 -54.47 -20.93 25.02
CA LYS A 10 -54.50 -19.70 24.21
C LYS A 10 -53.13 -18.99 24.09
N ASP A 11 -52.15 -19.35 24.93
CA ASP A 11 -50.83 -18.74 24.99
C ASP A 11 -49.85 -19.37 23.98
N ARG A 12 -50.23 -20.45 23.30
CA ARG A 12 -49.40 -21.09 22.25
C ARG A 12 -49.13 -20.13 21.10
N TRP A 13 -50.07 -19.26 20.80
CA TRP A 13 -49.90 -18.27 19.72
C TRP A 13 -48.93 -17.16 20.12
N ILE A 14 -48.98 -16.73 21.39
CA ILE A 14 -48.04 -15.76 21.93
C ILE A 14 -46.61 -16.34 21.95
N PHE A 15 -46.49 -17.62 22.34
CA PHE A 15 -45.19 -18.31 22.35
C PHE A 15 -44.61 -18.46 20.94
N LEU A 16 -45.41 -18.80 19.92
CA LEU A 16 -44.99 -18.86 18.53
C LEU A 16 -44.58 -17.47 18.01
N LEU A 17 -45.28 -16.43 18.42
CA LEU A 17 -45.01 -15.07 18.05
C LEU A 17 -43.66 -14.58 18.66
N THR A 18 -43.42 -14.88 19.95
CA THR A 18 -42.15 -14.53 20.60
C THR A 18 -40.97 -15.28 20.02
N VAL A 19 -41.09 -16.58 19.71
CA VAL A 19 -40.06 -17.38 19.06
C VAL A 19 -39.77 -16.84 17.63
N GLY A 20 -40.81 -16.46 16.88
CA GLY A 20 -40.70 -15.85 15.57
C GLY A 20 -39.92 -14.53 15.59
N VAL A 21 -40.19 -13.65 16.57
CA VAL A 21 -39.51 -12.38 16.78
C VAL A 21 -38.03 -12.59 17.11
N ILE A 22 -37.74 -13.56 18.01
CA ILE A 22 -36.37 -13.89 18.38
C ILE A 22 -35.59 -14.43 17.16
N LEU A 23 -36.23 -15.29 16.34
CA LEU A 23 -35.62 -15.82 15.11
C LEU A 23 -35.40 -14.74 14.07
N CYS A 24 -36.31 -13.76 13.98
CA CYS A 24 -36.15 -12.61 13.10
C CYS A 24 -34.99 -11.70 13.54
N ILE A 25 -34.76 -11.50 14.84
CA ILE A 25 -33.63 -10.74 15.37
C ILE A 25 -32.31 -11.45 15.11
N LEU A 26 -32.26 -12.77 15.17
CA LEU A 26 -31.06 -13.56 14.90
C LEU A 26 -30.75 -13.68 13.39
N ALA A 27 -31.76 -13.53 12.54
CA ALA A 27 -31.58 -13.58 11.07
C ALA A 27 -31.10 -12.26 10.47
N PHE A 28 -31.21 -11.13 11.20
CA PHE A 28 -30.63 -9.86 10.73
C PHE A 28 -29.23 -9.69 11.32
N PRO A 29 -28.18 -9.58 10.49
CA PRO A 29 -26.83 -9.23 10.98
C PRO A 29 -26.91 -7.83 11.57
N VAL A 30 -26.76 -7.73 12.91
CA VAL A 30 -26.66 -6.46 13.63
C VAL A 30 -25.34 -5.79 13.26
N GLY A 31 -25.40 -4.91 12.30
CA GLY A 31 -24.21 -4.18 11.88
C GLY A 31 -24.46 -3.20 10.75
N SER A 32 -25.43 -2.29 10.86
CA SER A 32 -25.34 -1.00 10.19
C SER A 32 -26.38 -0.04 10.77
N LYS A 33 -25.89 1.03 11.35
CA LYS A 33 -26.68 2.19 11.74
C LYS A 33 -27.29 2.81 10.47
N SER A 34 -28.59 2.59 10.26
CA SER A 34 -29.38 3.36 9.32
C SER A 34 -30.15 4.40 10.10
N SER A 35 -29.75 5.64 10.02
CA SER A 35 -30.57 6.78 10.40
C SER A 35 -31.43 7.19 9.21
N ARG A 36 -32.76 7.09 9.41
CA ARG A 36 -33.78 7.73 8.59
C ARG A 36 -33.65 9.24 8.72
N GLY A 37 -33.85 9.92 7.63
CA GLY A 37 -34.48 11.20 7.73
C GLY A 37 -34.01 12.26 6.79
N THR A 38 -34.89 12.61 5.85
CA THR A 38 -35.09 13.95 5.24
C THR A 38 -33.93 14.56 4.48
N LEU A 39 -34.13 14.65 3.18
CA LEU A 39 -33.42 15.57 2.29
C LEU A 39 -33.59 17.03 2.78
N PRO A 40 -32.53 17.83 2.77
CA PRO A 40 -32.43 18.83 1.73
C PRO A 40 -31.04 18.93 1.09
N LEU A 41 -31.05 19.50 -0.09
CA LEU A 41 -29.98 19.86 -1.00
C LEU A 41 -28.72 20.40 -0.36
N SER A 42 -27.61 20.12 -1.01
CA SER A 42 -26.34 20.87 -1.02
C SER A 42 -25.40 20.61 0.17
N ARG A 43 -24.57 19.60 0.00
CA ARG A 43 -23.13 19.75 0.19
C ARG A 43 -22.42 18.58 -0.49
N MET A 44 -21.71 18.86 -1.56
CA MET A 44 -20.68 18.00 -2.10
C MET A 44 -19.59 17.83 -1.03
N GLU A 45 -19.78 16.85 -0.17
CA GLU A 45 -18.72 16.30 0.63
C GLU A 45 -18.13 15.19 -0.24
N ALA A 46 -16.94 15.46 -0.74
CA ALA A 46 -16.14 14.48 -1.46
C ALA A 46 -15.93 13.29 -0.53
N GLU A 47 -16.77 12.29 -0.65
CA GLU A 47 -16.48 10.95 -0.16
C GLU A 47 -15.26 10.48 -0.95
N ASN A 48 -14.14 10.57 -0.30
CA ASN A 48 -12.86 10.07 -0.78
C ASN A 48 -12.98 8.53 -0.90
N VAL A 49 -13.60 8.08 -1.98
CA VAL A 49 -13.51 6.69 -2.42
C VAL A 49 -12.09 6.55 -2.97
N THR A 50 -11.15 6.44 -2.06
CA THR A 50 -9.81 5.98 -2.39
C THR A 50 -9.96 4.51 -2.79
N ALA A 51 -10.27 4.29 -4.05
CA ALA A 51 -9.94 3.03 -4.70
C ALA A 51 -8.41 2.96 -4.68
N SER A 52 -7.85 2.50 -3.56
CA SER A 52 -6.43 2.26 -3.42
C SER A 52 -6.05 1.24 -4.47
N ALA A 53 -5.34 1.67 -5.49
CA ALA A 53 -4.70 0.77 -6.43
C ALA A 53 -3.88 -0.27 -5.64
N PRO A 54 -3.82 -1.55 -6.05
CA PRO A 54 -3.20 -2.63 -5.29
C PRO A 54 -1.71 -2.43 -4.94
N GLY A 55 -1.06 -1.39 -5.36
CA GLY A 55 0.31 -1.02 -4.94
C GLY A 55 0.39 0.12 -3.93
N SER A 56 -0.71 0.83 -3.64
CA SER A 56 -0.68 1.99 -2.75
C SER A 56 -0.67 1.61 -1.27
N GLN A 57 -1.21 0.45 -0.91
CA GLN A 57 -1.20 -0.04 0.46
C GLN A 57 0.19 -0.49 0.89
N ASP A 58 0.94 -1.14 0.00
CA ASP A 58 2.31 -1.57 0.25
C ASP A 58 3.25 -0.37 0.42
N ALA A 59 3.07 0.69 -0.39
CA ALA A 59 3.82 1.94 -0.27
C ALA A 59 3.55 2.64 1.07
N ALA A 60 2.28 2.80 1.44
CA ALA A 60 1.89 3.42 2.72
C ALA A 60 2.41 2.64 3.93
N ALA A 61 2.36 1.31 3.89
CA ALA A 61 2.92 0.45 4.94
C ALA A 61 4.44 0.60 5.06
N TYR A 62 5.13 0.76 3.92
CA TYR A 62 6.57 0.99 3.89
C TYR A 62 6.95 2.37 4.44
N GLU A 63 6.23 3.43 4.05
CA GLU A 63 6.39 4.78 4.62
C GLU A 63 6.26 4.76 6.13
N GLN A 64 5.16 4.23 6.66
CA GLN A 64 4.93 4.14 8.11
C GLN A 64 6.02 3.38 8.84
N LYS A 65 6.54 2.30 8.25
CA LYS A 65 7.63 1.52 8.82
C LYS A 65 8.93 2.34 8.92
N LEU A 66 9.26 3.10 7.87
CA LEU A 66 10.42 3.99 7.85
C LEU A 66 10.25 5.14 8.85
N GLU A 67 9.11 5.83 8.85
CA GLU A 67 8.79 6.91 9.77
C GLU A 67 8.92 6.48 11.24
N LYS A 68 8.36 5.32 11.57
CA LYS A 68 8.45 4.75 12.92
C LYS A 68 9.91 4.50 13.30
N ARG A 69 10.70 3.90 12.41
CA ARG A 69 12.10 3.61 12.66
C ARG A 69 12.94 4.87 12.85
N VAL A 70 12.76 5.85 11.99
CA VAL A 70 13.45 7.15 12.09
C VAL A 70 13.06 7.87 13.39
N ARG A 71 11.77 7.90 13.72
CA ARG A 71 11.26 8.49 14.96
C ARG A 71 11.89 7.84 16.21
N GLU A 72 11.97 6.51 16.23
CA GLU A 72 12.58 5.76 17.35
C GLU A 72 14.07 6.13 17.53
N ILE A 73 14.81 6.23 16.44
CA ILE A 73 16.23 6.61 16.47
C ILE A 73 16.40 8.04 16.94
N LEU A 74 15.66 8.98 16.37
CA LEU A 74 15.78 10.41 16.66
C LEU A 74 15.40 10.76 18.11
N ARG A 75 14.45 10.04 18.71
CA ARG A 75 14.09 10.21 20.12
C ARG A 75 15.23 9.90 21.08
N GLY A 76 16.18 9.05 20.68
CA GLY A 76 17.37 8.73 21.46
C GLY A 76 18.50 9.76 21.33
N VAL A 77 18.36 10.76 20.44
CA VAL A 77 19.39 11.77 20.19
C VAL A 77 19.22 12.95 21.16
N SER A 78 20.31 13.33 21.80
CA SER A 78 20.31 14.45 22.74
C SER A 78 19.91 15.75 22.05
N GLY A 79 19.02 16.52 22.69
CA GLY A 79 18.56 17.79 22.20
C GLY A 79 17.44 17.75 21.16
N VAL A 80 17.06 16.58 20.63
CA VAL A 80 15.97 16.42 19.66
C VAL A 80 14.61 16.50 20.35
N GLY A 81 14.43 15.79 21.47
CA GLY A 81 13.18 15.73 22.22
C GLY A 81 12.08 14.95 21.50
N GLU A 82 10.83 15.38 21.64
CA GLU A 82 9.74 14.76 20.91
C GLU A 82 9.84 15.04 19.41
N VAL A 83 9.61 13.99 18.62
CA VAL A 83 9.80 14.04 17.17
C VAL A 83 8.66 13.34 16.45
N ASP A 84 8.17 13.98 15.40
CA ASP A 84 7.32 13.40 14.38
C ASP A 84 8.02 13.46 13.02
N VAL A 85 7.85 12.41 12.25
CA VAL A 85 8.50 12.22 10.95
C VAL A 85 7.44 11.92 9.92
N MET A 86 7.54 12.57 8.78
CA MET A 86 6.75 12.29 7.58
C MET A 86 7.71 12.02 6.43
N ILE A 87 7.56 10.87 5.80
CA ILE A 87 8.35 10.44 4.65
C ILE A 87 7.40 10.29 3.46
N VAL A 88 7.79 10.82 2.31
CA VAL A 88 7.04 10.69 1.06
C VAL A 88 7.91 9.94 0.06
N LEU A 89 7.33 8.91 -0.55
CA LEU A 89 7.98 8.10 -1.59
C LEU A 89 7.70 8.69 -2.98
N LYS A 90 8.58 8.40 -3.95
CA LYS A 90 8.40 8.83 -5.35
C LYS A 90 7.42 7.97 -6.12
N SER A 91 7.31 6.68 -5.76
CA SER A 91 6.47 5.69 -6.42
C SER A 91 6.03 4.61 -5.42
N SER A 92 5.21 3.68 -5.86
CA SER A 92 4.93 2.45 -5.10
C SER A 92 6.06 1.43 -5.23
N VAL A 93 6.00 0.36 -4.43
CA VAL A 93 6.87 -0.83 -4.60
C VAL A 93 6.56 -1.48 -5.93
N GLU A 94 7.61 -1.79 -6.69
CA GLU A 94 7.51 -2.43 -8.00
C GLU A 94 7.96 -3.89 -7.91
N LYS A 95 7.11 -4.81 -8.36
CA LYS A 95 7.44 -6.23 -8.48
C LYS A 95 7.88 -6.52 -9.89
N VAL A 96 9.17 -6.82 -10.07
CA VAL A 96 9.72 -7.21 -11.36
C VAL A 96 9.54 -8.71 -11.54
N ILE A 97 8.75 -9.09 -12.54
CA ILE A 97 8.50 -10.49 -12.86
C ILE A 97 9.69 -11.10 -13.61
N GLN A 98 9.89 -12.40 -13.43
CA GLN A 98 10.90 -13.14 -14.19
C GLN A 98 10.43 -13.35 -15.62
N VAL A 99 11.26 -12.92 -16.58
CA VAL A 99 11.03 -13.09 -18.00
C VAL A 99 12.18 -13.89 -18.58
N ASP A 100 11.87 -14.92 -19.35
CA ASP A 100 12.83 -15.67 -20.16
C ASP A 100 12.94 -15.00 -21.52
N ASN A 101 14.14 -14.58 -21.87
CA ASN A 101 14.43 -13.87 -23.10
C ASN A 101 15.21 -14.78 -24.05
N SER A 102 14.62 -15.10 -25.19
CA SER A 102 15.29 -15.76 -26.29
C SER A 102 15.53 -14.77 -27.43
N SER A 103 16.77 -14.68 -27.91
CA SER A 103 17.09 -13.84 -29.06
C SER A 103 17.84 -14.66 -30.12
N SER A 104 17.35 -14.59 -31.34
CA SER A 104 17.98 -15.21 -32.50
C SER A 104 18.29 -14.13 -33.51
N LYS A 105 19.55 -14.10 -33.96
CA LYS A 105 20.02 -13.20 -35.01
C LYS A 105 20.49 -14.03 -36.19
N SER A 106 19.89 -13.83 -37.35
CA SER A 106 20.30 -14.46 -38.62
C SER A 106 20.77 -13.37 -39.59
N VAL A 107 21.96 -13.57 -40.12
CA VAL A 107 22.52 -12.69 -41.15
C VAL A 107 22.71 -13.51 -42.39
N THR A 108 21.97 -13.22 -43.44
CA THR A 108 22.09 -13.84 -44.76
C THR A 108 22.76 -12.85 -45.73
N THR A 109 23.94 -13.21 -46.23
CA THR A 109 24.68 -12.42 -47.23
C THR A 109 24.64 -13.14 -48.57
N GLU A 110 23.98 -12.56 -49.53
CA GLU A 110 23.94 -13.06 -50.89
C GLU A 110 24.93 -12.24 -51.76
N LYS A 111 25.85 -12.93 -52.42
CA LYS A 111 26.82 -12.32 -53.36
C LYS A 111 26.47 -12.76 -54.77
N GLY A 112 25.97 -11.84 -55.61
CA GLY A 112 25.76 -12.03 -57.05
C GLY A 112 26.76 -11.20 -57.86
N SER A 113 26.76 -11.38 -59.18
CA SER A 113 27.68 -10.66 -60.12
C SER A 113 27.50 -9.15 -59.98
N GLY A 114 28.25 -8.53 -59.08
CA GLY A 114 28.30 -7.07 -58.90
C GLY A 114 27.34 -6.49 -57.86
N THR A 115 26.56 -7.31 -57.16
CA THR A 115 25.64 -6.85 -56.10
C THR A 115 25.78 -7.73 -54.86
N GLU A 116 26.03 -7.11 -53.73
CA GLU A 116 26.05 -7.77 -52.43
C GLU A 116 24.78 -7.32 -51.65
N ARG A 117 23.96 -8.29 -51.25
CA ARG A 117 22.78 -8.06 -50.45
C ARG A 117 22.96 -8.74 -49.10
N SER A 118 22.88 -7.97 -48.02
CA SER A 118 22.86 -8.48 -46.64
C SER A 118 21.46 -8.29 -46.06
N VAL A 119 20.89 -9.36 -45.58
CA VAL A 119 19.62 -9.36 -44.84
C VAL A 119 19.94 -9.80 -43.43
N GLU A 120 19.61 -8.94 -42.47
CA GLU A 120 19.69 -9.21 -41.03
C GLU A 120 18.28 -9.38 -40.50
N THR A 121 17.99 -10.55 -39.93
CA THR A 121 16.75 -10.85 -39.23
C THR A 121 17.04 -11.05 -37.76
N MET A 122 16.36 -10.32 -36.90
CA MET A 122 16.45 -10.43 -35.45
C MET A 122 15.10 -10.81 -34.90
N ASP A 123 15.01 -11.98 -34.28
CA ASP A 123 13.83 -12.46 -33.61
C ASP A 123 14.09 -12.38 -32.11
N GLN A 124 13.16 -11.74 -31.37
CA GLN A 124 13.19 -11.64 -29.91
C GLN A 124 11.88 -12.18 -29.36
N GLU A 125 12.01 -13.11 -28.44
CA GLU A 125 10.88 -13.71 -27.75
C GLU A 125 11.02 -13.47 -26.25
N HIS A 126 9.94 -12.98 -25.62
CA HIS A 126 9.87 -12.69 -24.20
C HIS A 126 8.75 -13.52 -23.56
N ASN A 127 9.11 -14.51 -22.76
CA ASN A 127 8.15 -15.39 -22.09
C ASN A 127 8.18 -15.15 -20.59
N THR A 128 7.02 -14.81 -20.00
CA THR A 128 6.89 -14.70 -18.55
C THR A 128 6.97 -16.08 -17.91
N VAL A 129 7.86 -16.24 -16.94
CA VAL A 129 7.97 -17.48 -16.16
C VAL A 129 6.83 -17.54 -15.16
N LEU A 130 6.03 -18.61 -15.25
CA LEU A 130 4.90 -18.87 -14.38
C LEU A 130 5.23 -20.02 -13.43
N THR A 131 4.71 -19.95 -12.20
CA THR A 131 4.73 -21.04 -11.24
C THR A 131 3.32 -21.55 -10.98
N GLY A 132 3.18 -22.84 -10.61
CA GLY A 132 1.89 -23.47 -10.39
C GLY A 132 1.42 -24.32 -11.58
N SER A 133 0.26 -24.95 -11.43
CA SER A 133 -0.33 -25.81 -12.45
C SER A 133 -1.81 -25.47 -12.65
N GLY A 134 -2.27 -25.50 -13.90
CA GLY A 134 -3.68 -25.25 -14.26
C GLY A 134 -4.09 -23.78 -14.16
N SER A 135 -5.30 -23.52 -13.67
CA SER A 135 -5.88 -22.17 -13.60
C SER A 135 -5.32 -21.27 -12.48
N GLY A 136 -4.37 -21.77 -11.68
CA GLY A 136 -3.72 -21.04 -10.59
C GLY A 136 -2.27 -20.69 -10.89
N GLN A 137 -1.91 -20.46 -12.15
CA GLN A 137 -0.57 -20.03 -12.51
C GLN A 137 -0.34 -18.56 -12.14
N GLU A 138 0.76 -18.30 -11.41
CA GLU A 138 1.17 -16.94 -11.02
C GLU A 138 2.57 -16.63 -11.58
N PRO A 139 2.83 -15.38 -11.98
CA PRO A 139 4.15 -14.97 -12.43
C PRO A 139 5.17 -15.05 -11.29
N VAL A 140 6.36 -15.56 -11.58
CA VAL A 140 7.46 -15.59 -10.63
C VAL A 140 8.02 -14.18 -10.47
N VAL A 141 8.04 -13.67 -9.22
CA VAL A 141 8.66 -12.38 -8.90
C VAL A 141 10.17 -12.58 -8.79
N ALA A 142 10.93 -11.97 -9.70
CA ALA A 142 12.39 -12.03 -9.73
C ALA A 142 13.00 -11.14 -8.63
N LYS A 143 12.44 -9.95 -8.43
CA LYS A 143 12.86 -8.99 -7.40
C LYS A 143 11.75 -7.99 -7.08
N GLU A 144 11.80 -7.44 -5.88
CA GLU A 144 11.02 -6.26 -5.49
C GLU A 144 11.93 -5.04 -5.43
N VAL A 145 11.52 -3.97 -6.11
CA VAL A 145 12.23 -2.69 -6.10
C VAL A 145 11.48 -1.75 -5.19
N TYR A 146 12.13 -1.35 -4.11
CA TYR A 146 11.59 -0.36 -3.19
C TYR A 146 11.76 1.04 -3.76
N PRO A 147 10.74 1.91 -3.62
CA PRO A 147 10.76 3.24 -4.18
C PRO A 147 11.76 4.14 -3.45
N GLU A 148 12.32 5.10 -4.19
CA GLU A 148 13.14 6.15 -3.62
C GLU A 148 12.28 7.14 -2.81
N ILE A 149 12.88 7.72 -1.78
CA ILE A 149 12.25 8.77 -0.98
C ILE A 149 12.24 10.07 -1.78
N ALA A 150 11.07 10.70 -1.88
CA ALA A 150 10.90 12.01 -2.52
C ALA A 150 11.36 13.15 -1.62
N GLY A 151 11.07 13.04 -0.32
CA GLY A 151 11.45 14.02 0.69
C GLY A 151 11.05 13.59 2.10
N ILE A 152 11.63 14.28 3.09
CA ILE A 152 11.42 14.03 4.52
C ILE A 152 11.14 15.35 5.22
N ILE A 153 10.10 15.36 6.05
CA ILE A 153 9.80 16.46 6.98
C ILE A 153 9.89 15.89 8.40
N ILE A 154 10.65 16.57 9.25
CA ILE A 154 10.85 16.20 10.65
C ILE A 154 10.42 17.39 11.51
N SER A 155 9.48 17.16 12.41
CA SER A 155 9.07 18.12 13.43
C SER A 155 9.62 17.67 14.78
N ALA A 156 10.53 18.44 15.36
CA ALA A 156 11.19 18.09 16.62
C ALA A 156 11.11 19.24 17.62
N SER A 157 10.99 18.94 18.92
CA SER A 157 10.99 19.96 19.97
C SER A 157 12.27 20.78 19.97
N GLY A 158 13.41 20.12 19.74
CA GLY A 158 14.72 20.77 19.58
C GLY A 158 14.99 21.37 18.21
N GLY A 159 14.04 21.25 17.26
CA GLY A 159 14.19 21.69 15.87
C GLY A 159 14.35 23.20 15.68
N GLY A 160 14.27 24.00 16.76
CA GLY A 160 14.63 25.42 16.73
C GLY A 160 16.14 25.70 16.86
N ASN A 161 16.93 24.70 17.25
CA ASN A 161 18.37 24.82 17.41
C ASN A 161 19.08 24.47 16.09
N ALA A 162 19.91 25.37 15.58
CA ALA A 162 20.62 25.18 14.31
C ALA A 162 21.58 23.96 14.33
N SER A 163 22.20 23.64 15.46
CA SER A 163 23.07 22.46 15.60
C SER A 163 22.25 21.18 15.45
N VAL A 164 21.12 21.08 16.16
CA VAL A 164 20.21 19.92 16.08
C VAL A 164 19.63 19.77 14.68
N GLN A 165 19.26 20.87 14.02
CA GLN A 165 18.80 20.82 12.63
C GLN A 165 19.88 20.27 11.69
N ALA A 166 21.12 20.73 11.85
CA ALA A 166 22.23 20.27 10.99
C ALA A 166 22.54 18.79 11.23
N GLU A 167 22.54 18.33 12.49
CA GLU A 167 22.76 16.94 12.85
C GLU A 167 21.66 16.01 12.30
N ILE A 168 20.38 16.38 12.45
CA ILE A 168 19.27 15.62 11.91
C ILE A 168 19.35 15.59 10.37
N SER A 169 19.58 16.73 9.73
CA SER A 169 19.67 16.80 8.27
C SER A 169 20.82 15.96 7.75
N GLY A 170 22.01 16.08 8.33
CA GLY A 170 23.18 15.28 7.98
C GLY A 170 22.95 13.77 8.18
N ALA A 171 22.27 13.38 9.25
CA ALA A 171 21.92 11.98 9.48
C ALA A 171 20.96 11.44 8.39
N MET A 172 19.95 12.23 7.99
CA MET A 172 19.02 11.85 6.92
C MET A 172 19.71 11.80 5.56
N GLU A 173 20.61 12.74 5.27
CA GLU A 173 21.44 12.72 4.05
C GLU A 173 22.29 11.45 3.98
N ALA A 174 22.98 11.11 5.06
CA ALA A 174 23.83 9.92 5.14
C ALA A 174 23.03 8.61 5.02
N LEU A 175 21.84 8.56 5.63
CA LEU A 175 21.03 7.35 5.69
C LEU A 175 20.29 7.05 4.37
N PHE A 176 19.73 8.10 3.76
CA PHE A 176 18.84 7.95 2.60
C PHE A 176 19.43 8.47 1.29
N GLY A 177 20.62 9.07 1.31
CA GLY A 177 21.23 9.66 0.11
C GLY A 177 20.46 10.85 -0.46
N LEU A 178 19.67 11.52 0.37
CA LEU A 178 18.85 12.66 -0.05
C LEU A 178 19.66 13.95 0.01
N PRO A 179 19.50 14.86 -0.97
CA PRO A 179 20.10 16.18 -0.88
C PRO A 179 19.36 17.03 0.18
N ALA A 180 20.07 17.96 0.81
CA ALA A 180 19.57 18.81 1.91
C ALA A 180 18.25 19.54 1.59
N ASN A 181 18.04 19.92 0.33
CA ASN A 181 16.81 20.61 -0.11
C ASN A 181 15.55 19.73 -0.05
N LYS A 182 15.69 18.42 0.11
CA LYS A 182 14.59 17.47 0.27
C LYS A 182 14.36 17.05 1.72
N ILE A 183 15.13 17.60 2.64
CA ILE A 183 15.01 17.36 4.06
C ILE A 183 14.65 18.67 4.75
N LYS A 184 13.56 18.68 5.51
CA LYS A 184 13.17 19.86 6.27
C LYS A 184 12.95 19.52 7.73
N VAL A 185 13.73 20.18 8.59
CA VAL A 185 13.55 20.10 10.04
C VAL A 185 12.83 21.34 10.52
N LEU A 186 11.76 21.15 11.28
CA LEU A 186 10.90 22.19 11.81
C LEU A 186 10.91 22.13 13.35
N LYS A 187 10.75 23.30 13.97
CA LYS A 187 10.50 23.37 15.41
C LYS A 187 9.06 22.92 15.68
N ARG A 188 8.90 21.91 16.55
CA ARG A 188 7.60 21.51 17.08
C ARG A 188 7.11 22.55 18.08
N VAL A 189 5.84 22.91 17.99
CA VAL A 189 5.12 23.73 18.96
C VAL A 189 4.26 22.79 19.80
N GLU A 190 4.34 22.89 21.11
CA GLU A 190 3.51 22.15 22.06
C GLU A 190 2.06 22.60 22.02
#